data_72a7dee8d2807d27c0eedb1ae766783c
#
_entry.id   72a7dee8d2807d27c0eedb1ae766783c
#
_cell.length_a   1.000
_cell.length_b   1.000
_cell.length_c   1.000
_cell.angle_alpha   90.00
_cell.angle_beta   90.00
_cell.angle_gamma   90.00
#
_symmetry.space_group_name_H-M   'P 1'
#
loop_
_entity.id
_entity.type
_entity.pdbx_description
1 polymer ?
#
loop_
_entity_poly.entity_id
_entity_poly.type
_entity_poly.pdbx_seq_one_letter_code
_entity_poly.pdbx_strand_id
1 'polypeptide(L)'
;KNHKWTNIKEQVDMIEMPSGNRIILLSEGRLLNLGNATGHPSFVMSASFTNQVLAQIELWTRGEEYKNEVYILPKHLDEKVARLHLERIGVKLTTLSAEQAAYIGVTPEGPFKPEHYRY
;
A
#
# COMPACT_ATOMS: atom_id res chain seq x y z
N LYS A 1 -17.13 -15.73 -29.86
CA LYS A 1 -17.51 -14.51 -30.57
C LYS A 1 -19.04 -14.21 -30.60
N ASN A 2 -19.88 -14.96 -29.92
CA ASN A 2 -21.31 -14.75 -29.84
C ASN A 2 -21.79 -14.60 -28.39
N HIS A 3 -21.24 -13.64 -27.68
CA HIS A 3 -21.72 -13.31 -26.34
C HIS A 3 -22.66 -12.11 -26.47
N LYS A 4 -23.78 -12.17 -25.80
CA LYS A 4 -24.72 -11.04 -25.74
C LYS A 4 -24.30 -10.11 -24.62
N TRP A 5 -24.00 -8.87 -24.97
CA TRP A 5 -23.65 -7.83 -24.02
C TRP A 5 -24.85 -6.96 -23.72
N THR A 6 -25.08 -6.65 -22.49
CA THR A 6 -26.11 -5.74 -22.01
C THR A 6 -25.51 -4.78 -21.01
N ASN A 7 -25.50 -3.50 -21.30
CA ASN A 7 -25.09 -2.48 -20.33
C ASN A 7 -26.15 -2.37 -19.25
N ILE A 8 -25.77 -2.54 -17.99
CA ILE A 8 -26.66 -2.44 -16.83
C ILE A 8 -26.70 -1.00 -16.33
N LYS A 9 -25.53 -0.40 -16.21
CA LYS A 9 -25.29 1.01 -15.89
C LYS A 9 -23.88 1.38 -16.34
N GLU A 10 -23.51 2.63 -16.20
CA GLU A 10 -22.17 3.10 -16.51
C GLU A 10 -21.10 2.23 -15.81
N GLN A 11 -20.12 1.77 -16.59
CA GLN A 11 -19.03 0.88 -16.16
C GLN A 11 -19.46 -0.51 -15.61
N VAL A 12 -20.70 -0.94 -15.89
CA VAL A 12 -21.20 -2.26 -15.47
C VAL A 12 -21.94 -2.92 -16.64
N ASP A 13 -21.37 -3.98 -17.15
CA ASP A 13 -21.95 -4.76 -18.24
C ASP A 13 -22.28 -6.19 -17.81
N MET A 14 -23.30 -6.75 -18.41
CA MET A 14 -23.62 -8.16 -18.28
C MET A 14 -23.30 -8.88 -19.58
N ILE A 15 -22.56 -9.96 -19.48
CA ILE A 15 -22.22 -10.83 -20.62
C ILE A 15 -22.97 -12.14 -20.43
N GLU A 16 -23.82 -12.47 -21.39
CA GLU A 16 -24.51 -13.76 -21.44
C GLU A 16 -23.67 -14.74 -22.27
N MET A 17 -23.27 -15.83 -21.65
CA MET A 17 -22.47 -16.89 -22.26
C MET A 17 -23.35 -17.82 -23.08
N PRO A 18 -22.82 -18.52 -24.09
CA PRO A 18 -23.58 -19.53 -24.84
C PRO A 18 -24.17 -20.66 -23.99
N SER A 19 -23.57 -20.92 -22.81
CA SER A 19 -24.07 -21.87 -21.82
C SER A 19 -25.30 -21.39 -21.04
N GLY A 20 -25.76 -20.16 -21.25
CA GLY A 20 -26.81 -19.50 -20.47
C GLY A 20 -26.34 -18.86 -19.16
N ASN A 21 -25.09 -19.05 -18.76
CA ASN A 21 -24.51 -18.38 -17.61
C ASN A 21 -24.32 -16.87 -17.88
N ARG A 22 -24.40 -16.07 -16.83
CA ARG A 22 -24.20 -14.62 -16.90
C ARG A 22 -23.02 -14.20 -16.06
N ILE A 23 -22.22 -13.29 -16.60
CA ILE A 23 -21.06 -12.67 -15.93
C ILE A 23 -21.32 -11.19 -15.85
N ILE A 24 -21.12 -10.60 -14.68
CA ILE A 24 -21.10 -9.14 -14.52
C ILE A 24 -19.64 -8.69 -14.67
N LEU A 25 -19.41 -7.86 -15.68
CA LEU A 25 -18.11 -7.25 -15.95
C LEU A 25 -18.12 -5.81 -15.44
N LEU A 26 -17.16 -5.49 -14.59
CA LEU A 26 -16.99 -4.17 -14.01
C LEU A 26 -15.84 -3.43 -14.70
N SER A 27 -16.03 -2.14 -14.97
CA SER A 27 -15.04 -1.23 -15.56
C SER A 27 -14.39 -1.76 -16.85
N GLU A 28 -15.13 -2.57 -17.64
CA GLU A 28 -14.61 -3.23 -18.84
C GLU A 28 -13.32 -4.06 -18.60
N GLY A 29 -13.14 -4.58 -17.38
CA GLY A 29 -11.93 -5.29 -16.97
C GLY A 29 -10.74 -4.39 -16.60
N ARG A 30 -10.94 -3.08 -16.51
CA ARG A 30 -9.91 -2.11 -16.08
C ARG A 30 -9.89 -1.97 -14.56
N LEU A 31 -9.14 -0.99 -14.04
CA LEU A 31 -8.99 -0.74 -12.61
C LEU A 31 -10.35 -0.42 -11.95
N LEU A 32 -10.84 -1.38 -11.18
CA LEU A 32 -12.16 -1.33 -10.54
C LEU A 32 -12.31 -0.16 -9.58
N ASN A 33 -11.29 0.09 -8.75
CA ASN A 33 -11.31 1.15 -7.75
C ASN A 33 -11.41 2.57 -8.34
N LEU A 34 -11.04 2.74 -9.61
CA LEU A 34 -11.18 4.01 -10.33
C LEU A 34 -12.43 4.04 -11.21
N GLY A 35 -12.80 2.92 -11.84
CA GLY A 35 -13.94 2.85 -12.76
C GLY A 35 -15.30 2.70 -12.08
N ASN A 36 -15.38 1.97 -10.96
CA ASN A 36 -16.63 1.69 -10.24
C ASN A 36 -16.66 2.21 -8.79
N ALA A 37 -15.57 2.84 -8.34
CA ALA A 37 -15.45 3.41 -6.99
C ALA A 37 -14.77 4.77 -7.06
N THR A 38 -14.57 5.40 -5.91
CA THR A 38 -13.98 6.74 -5.78
C THR A 38 -12.46 6.75 -5.61
N GLY A 39 -11.82 5.60 -5.79
CA GLY A 39 -10.39 5.41 -5.54
C GLY A 39 -10.07 5.27 -4.04
N HIS A 40 -8.79 5.43 -3.70
CA HIS A 40 -8.35 5.42 -2.30
C HIS A 40 -8.43 6.82 -1.69
N PRO A 41 -8.74 6.93 -0.39
CA PRO A 41 -8.67 8.20 0.32
C PRO A 41 -7.30 8.85 0.22
N SER A 42 -7.26 10.17 0.06
CA SER A 42 -6.00 10.92 -0.09
C SER A 42 -5.03 10.69 1.07
N PHE A 43 -5.53 10.54 2.29
CA PHE A 43 -4.69 10.25 3.46
C PHE A 43 -3.98 8.89 3.34
N VAL A 44 -4.65 7.86 2.84
CA VAL A 44 -4.05 6.53 2.60
C VAL A 44 -2.98 6.62 1.51
N MET A 45 -3.29 7.31 0.42
CA MET A 45 -2.34 7.51 -0.68
C MET A 45 -1.14 8.38 -0.26
N SER A 46 -1.33 9.33 0.65
CA SER A 46 -0.23 10.11 1.21
C SER A 46 0.82 9.24 1.88
N ALA A 47 0.44 8.21 2.62
CA ALA A 47 1.38 7.27 3.21
C ALA A 47 2.22 6.54 2.13
N SER A 48 1.57 6.09 1.06
CA SER A 48 2.25 5.44 -0.06
C SER A 48 3.21 6.39 -0.79
N PHE A 49 2.78 7.61 -1.09
CA PHE A 49 3.63 8.60 -1.77
C PHE A 49 4.81 9.05 -0.90
N THR A 50 4.60 9.22 0.40
CA THR A 50 5.69 9.54 1.33
C THR A 50 6.75 8.44 1.33
N ASN A 51 6.32 7.17 1.32
CA ASN A 51 7.24 6.04 1.22
C ASN A 51 8.04 6.06 -0.09
N GLN A 52 7.40 6.35 -1.21
CA GLN A 52 8.07 6.49 -2.51
C GLN A 52 9.09 7.65 -2.51
N VAL A 53 8.76 8.78 -1.94
CA VAL A 53 9.67 9.93 -1.83
C VAL A 53 10.86 9.60 -0.95
N LEU A 54 10.65 8.96 0.21
CA LEU A 54 11.74 8.54 1.08
C LEU A 54 12.65 7.51 0.40
N ALA A 55 12.08 6.59 -0.39
CA ALA A 55 12.87 5.66 -1.20
C ALA A 55 13.75 6.37 -2.23
N GLN A 56 13.21 7.37 -2.91
CA GLN A 56 13.99 8.16 -3.87
C GLN A 56 15.11 8.95 -3.18
N ILE A 57 14.85 9.54 -2.03
CA ILE A 57 15.87 10.25 -1.24
C ILE A 57 16.97 9.28 -0.81
N GLU A 58 16.60 8.10 -0.30
CA GLU A 58 17.57 7.07 0.11
C GLU A 58 18.48 6.67 -1.06
N LEU A 59 17.90 6.34 -2.20
CA LEU A 59 18.65 5.97 -3.40
C LEU A 59 19.51 7.12 -3.95
N TRP A 60 19.04 8.35 -3.87
CA TRP A 60 19.79 9.51 -4.32
C TRP A 60 20.99 9.82 -3.41
N THR A 61 20.80 9.72 -2.11
CA THR A 61 21.82 10.09 -1.13
C THR A 61 22.82 8.97 -0.83
N ARG A 62 22.42 7.72 -1.03
CA ARG A 62 23.21 6.53 -0.71
C ARG A 62 23.31 5.54 -1.89
N GLY A 63 23.16 6.04 -3.11
CA GLY A 63 23.12 5.19 -4.31
C GLY A 63 24.34 4.30 -4.51
N GLU A 64 25.50 4.73 -4.05
CA GLU A 64 26.74 3.94 -4.13
C GLU A 64 26.74 2.69 -3.22
N GLU A 65 25.88 2.64 -2.23
CA GLU A 65 25.70 1.49 -1.34
C GLU A 65 24.81 0.41 -1.94
N TYR A 66 24.07 0.75 -2.99
CA TYR A 66 23.10 -0.13 -3.65
C TYR A 66 23.64 -0.65 -4.98
N LYS A 67 23.52 -1.95 -5.20
CA LYS A 67 23.80 -2.58 -6.49
C LYS A 67 22.56 -2.52 -7.39
N ASN A 68 22.70 -2.91 -8.65
CA ASN A 68 21.56 -3.02 -9.57
C ASN A 68 20.72 -4.29 -9.26
N GLU A 69 20.03 -4.27 -8.12
CA GLU A 69 19.24 -5.37 -7.58
C GLU A 69 17.94 -4.81 -6.96
N VAL A 70 17.03 -5.71 -6.59
CA VAL A 70 15.81 -5.35 -5.85
C VAL A 70 16.08 -5.36 -4.35
N TYR A 71 15.81 -4.27 -3.69
CA TYR A 71 15.96 -4.10 -2.26
C TYR A 71 14.62 -3.86 -1.56
N ILE A 72 14.55 -4.22 -0.30
CA ILE A 72 13.47 -3.82 0.61
C ILE A 72 13.95 -2.58 1.34
N LEU A 73 13.12 -1.56 1.42
CA LEU A 73 13.45 -0.33 2.13
C LEU A 73 13.82 -0.60 3.60
N PRO A 74 14.80 0.12 4.13
CA PRO A 74 15.14 0.06 5.56
C PRO A 74 13.90 0.35 6.43
N LYS A 75 13.70 -0.46 7.47
CA LYS A 75 12.50 -0.39 8.32
C LYS A 75 12.32 0.95 9.02
N HIS A 76 13.40 1.66 9.32
CA HIS A 76 13.32 3.00 9.91
C HIS A 76 12.66 4.03 8.97
N LEU A 77 12.71 3.84 7.64
CA LEU A 77 12.02 4.70 6.69
C LEU A 77 10.51 4.43 6.70
N ASP A 78 10.11 3.16 6.77
CA ASP A 78 8.71 2.75 6.91
C ASP A 78 8.09 3.33 8.21
N GLU A 79 8.82 3.22 9.31
CA GLU A 79 8.40 3.81 10.59
C GLU A 79 8.33 5.34 10.54
N LYS A 80 9.23 5.99 9.82
CA LYS A 80 9.19 7.44 9.59
C LYS A 80 7.90 7.85 8.88
N VAL A 81 7.45 7.07 7.89
CA VAL A 81 6.14 7.30 7.23
C VAL A 81 5.02 7.25 8.24
N ALA A 82 4.99 6.21 9.10
CA ALA A 82 3.98 6.09 10.14
C ALA A 82 3.99 7.28 11.10
N ARG A 83 5.15 7.69 11.61
CA ARG A 83 5.29 8.83 12.52
C ARG A 83 4.76 10.13 11.91
N LEU A 84 5.08 10.41 10.64
CA LEU A 84 4.62 11.61 9.93
C LEU A 84 3.10 11.66 9.75
N HIS A 85 2.43 10.50 9.71
CA HIS A 85 0.98 10.42 9.47
C HIS A 85 0.16 10.29 10.76
N LEU A 86 0.69 9.64 11.80
CA LEU A 86 -0.02 9.40 13.06
C LEU A 86 -0.40 10.72 13.76
N GLU A 87 0.50 11.68 13.80
CA GLU A 87 0.25 12.98 14.41
C GLU A 87 -0.94 13.70 13.74
N ARG A 88 -1.08 13.56 12.43
CA ARG A 88 -2.17 14.18 11.66
C ARG A 88 -3.56 13.69 12.06
N ILE A 89 -3.66 12.47 12.54
CA ILE A 89 -4.91 11.86 13.02
C ILE A 89 -5.02 11.84 14.56
N GLY A 90 -4.16 12.62 15.24
CA GLY A 90 -4.18 12.74 16.70
C GLY A 90 -3.70 11.48 17.44
N VAL A 91 -3.00 10.58 16.78
CA VAL A 91 -2.44 9.37 17.38
C VAL A 91 -1.00 9.61 17.78
N LYS A 92 -0.66 9.25 19.01
CA LYS A 92 0.72 9.24 19.50
C LYS A 92 1.27 7.82 19.48
N LEU A 93 2.44 7.65 18.86
CA LEU A 93 3.15 6.40 18.92
C LEU A 93 3.68 6.18 20.34
N THR A 94 3.46 4.99 20.89
CA THR A 94 3.97 4.63 22.23
C THR A 94 5.50 4.69 22.25
N THR A 95 6.05 5.33 23.27
CA THR A 95 7.48 5.24 23.58
C THR A 95 7.67 4.09 24.55
N LEU A 96 8.41 3.08 24.13
CA LEU A 96 8.67 1.90 24.95
C LEU A 96 9.67 2.22 26.07
N SER A 97 9.43 1.69 27.28
CA SER A 97 10.50 1.61 28.28
C SER A 97 11.52 0.54 27.89
N ALA A 98 12.71 0.61 28.48
CA ALA A 98 13.73 -0.42 28.24
C ALA A 98 13.24 -1.84 28.58
N GLU A 99 12.43 -1.99 29.63
CA GLU A 99 11.84 -3.26 30.04
C GLU A 99 10.82 -3.77 29.02
N GLN A 100 9.95 -2.87 28.52
CA GLN A 100 8.97 -3.21 27.49
C GLN A 100 9.65 -3.61 26.18
N ALA A 101 10.65 -2.87 25.76
CA ALA A 101 11.42 -3.17 24.56
C ALA A 101 12.15 -4.52 24.66
N ALA A 102 12.79 -4.78 25.80
CA ALA A 102 13.45 -6.06 26.07
C ALA A 102 12.46 -7.23 26.07
N TYR A 103 11.26 -7.05 26.62
CA TYR A 103 10.22 -8.08 26.65
C TYR A 103 9.77 -8.51 25.26
N ILE A 104 9.62 -7.56 24.33
CA ILE A 104 9.22 -7.86 22.95
C ILE A 104 10.40 -8.05 21.98
N GLY A 105 11.64 -7.95 22.46
CA GLY A 105 12.85 -8.23 21.68
C GLY A 105 13.22 -7.16 20.67
N VAL A 106 12.94 -5.87 20.97
CA VAL A 106 13.31 -4.73 20.13
C VAL A 106 14.11 -3.70 20.93
N THR A 107 14.65 -2.68 20.26
CA THR A 107 15.21 -1.51 20.95
C THR A 107 14.12 -0.47 21.25
N PRO A 108 14.26 0.39 22.28
CA PRO A 108 13.27 1.43 22.58
C PRO A 108 13.00 2.40 21.41
N GLU A 109 14.01 2.61 20.57
CA GLU A 109 13.97 3.51 19.43
C GLU A 109 13.44 2.84 18.13
N GLY A 110 13.34 1.51 18.11
CA GLY A 110 13.03 0.73 16.93
C GLY A 110 14.28 0.31 16.13
N PRO A 111 14.14 -0.25 14.98
CA PRO A 111 12.87 -0.57 14.32
C PRO A 111 12.06 -1.65 15.04
N PHE A 112 10.72 -1.52 15.00
CA PHE A 112 9.81 -2.44 15.69
C PHE A 112 9.37 -3.62 14.82
N LYS A 113 9.64 -3.56 13.52
CA LYS A 113 9.41 -4.67 12.59
C LYS A 113 10.71 -5.46 12.38
N PRO A 114 10.68 -6.80 12.46
CA PRO A 114 11.85 -7.62 12.14
C PRO A 114 12.21 -7.51 10.65
N GLU A 115 13.47 -7.73 10.30
CA GLU A 115 13.98 -7.58 8.93
C GLU A 115 13.27 -8.47 7.91
N HIS A 116 12.86 -9.67 8.31
CA HIS A 116 12.13 -10.59 7.43
C HIS A 116 10.70 -10.15 7.10
N TYR A 117 10.18 -9.15 7.80
CA TYR A 117 8.85 -8.62 7.56
C TYR A 117 8.86 -7.72 6.31
N ARG A 118 8.15 -8.11 5.28
CA ARG A 118 8.19 -7.43 3.99
C ARG A 118 7.22 -6.26 3.85
N TYR A 119 6.26 -6.14 4.77
CA TYR A 119 5.20 -5.12 4.68
C TYR A 119 5.18 -4.21 5.89
#